data_3fc548d16fe5b126de427189bee4c430
#
_entry.id   3fc548d16fe5b126de427189bee4c430
#
_cell.length_a   1.000
_cell.length_b   1.000
_cell.length_c   1.000
_cell.angle_alpha   90.00
_cell.angle_beta   90.00
_cell.angle_gamma   90.00
#
_symmetry.space_group_name_H-M   'P 1'
#
loop_
_entity.id
_entity.type
_entity.pdbx_description
1 polymer ?
#
loop_
_entity_poly.entity_id
_entity_poly.type
_entity_poly.pdbx_seq_one_letter_code
_entity_poly.pdbx_strand_id
1 'polypeptide(L)'
;MAVLALAVAAGCDSKKEAVMTSGIDLTNLDTTAVQGADFYQYACGGWMKKHPLTNEYSRFGSFDMLAENNREQLKGLIVEIASGQNAQGTIGQKIGDIYNLAMDRDRKSVV
;
A
#
# COMPACT_ATOMS: atom_id res chain seq x y z
N MET A 1 -4.76 -40.32 -40.91
CA MET A 1 -5.81 -39.60 -40.18
C MET A 1 -5.20 -39.07 -38.90
N ALA A 2 -4.89 -37.78 -38.90
CA ALA A 2 -4.32 -37.10 -37.73
C ALA A 2 -5.47 -36.42 -36.97
N VAL A 3 -5.72 -36.85 -35.72
CA VAL A 3 -6.70 -36.21 -34.84
C VAL A 3 -6.00 -35.12 -34.08
N LEU A 4 -6.32 -33.89 -34.43
CA LEU A 4 -5.85 -32.65 -33.77
C LEU A 4 -6.69 -32.46 -32.50
N ALA A 5 -6.10 -32.75 -31.32
CA ALA A 5 -6.74 -32.46 -30.02
C ALA A 5 -6.56 -30.99 -29.68
N LEU A 6 -7.65 -30.22 -29.79
CA LEU A 6 -7.72 -28.84 -29.38
C LEU A 6 -7.87 -28.77 -27.84
N ALA A 7 -6.79 -28.50 -27.13
CA ALA A 7 -6.85 -28.23 -25.68
C ALA A 7 -7.38 -26.80 -25.43
N VAL A 8 -8.65 -26.68 -25.08
CA VAL A 8 -9.24 -25.44 -24.59
C VAL A 8 -8.77 -25.27 -23.16
N ALA A 9 -7.76 -24.42 -22.95
CA ALA A 9 -7.41 -23.94 -21.61
C ALA A 9 -8.51 -22.98 -21.13
N ALA A 10 -9.47 -23.50 -20.36
CA ALA A 10 -10.40 -22.68 -19.60
C ALA A 10 -9.60 -21.98 -18.50
N GLY A 11 -9.18 -20.76 -18.76
CA GLY A 11 -8.69 -19.85 -17.74
C GLY A 11 -9.85 -19.47 -16.81
N CYS A 12 -9.99 -20.18 -15.70
CA CYS A 12 -10.82 -19.73 -14.60
C CYS A 12 -10.13 -18.54 -13.95
N ASP A 13 -10.46 -17.36 -14.43
CA ASP A 13 -10.20 -16.11 -13.74
C ASP A 13 -11.07 -16.11 -12.49
N SER A 14 -10.50 -16.55 -11.36
CA SER A 14 -11.14 -16.47 -10.05
C SER A 14 -11.20 -15.00 -9.68
N LYS A 15 -12.19 -14.27 -10.22
CA LYS A 15 -12.63 -13.01 -9.61
C LYS A 15 -12.94 -13.34 -8.16
N LYS A 16 -12.04 -13.01 -7.24
CA LYS A 16 -12.39 -12.89 -5.84
C LYS A 16 -13.54 -11.89 -5.78
N GLU A 17 -14.76 -12.39 -5.61
CA GLU A 17 -15.89 -11.52 -5.27
C GLU A 17 -15.45 -10.74 -4.03
N ALA A 18 -15.28 -9.44 -4.20
CA ALA A 18 -15.07 -8.56 -3.08
C ALA A 18 -16.33 -8.69 -2.21
N VAL A 19 -16.19 -9.37 -1.08
CA VAL A 19 -17.24 -9.39 -0.08
C VAL A 19 -17.50 -7.93 0.25
N MET A 20 -18.66 -7.41 -0.17
CA MET A 20 -19.13 -6.07 0.16
C MET A 20 -19.38 -6.05 1.67
N THR A 21 -18.35 -5.81 2.44
CA THR A 21 -18.48 -5.48 3.85
C THR A 21 -19.14 -4.11 3.95
N SER A 22 -19.99 -3.93 4.96
CA SER A 22 -20.54 -2.63 5.31
C SER A 22 -19.42 -1.57 5.23
N GLY A 23 -19.65 -0.44 4.55
CA GLY A 23 -18.64 0.62 4.43
C GLY A 23 -18.25 1.26 5.78
N ILE A 24 -18.86 0.79 6.88
CA ILE A 24 -18.58 1.22 8.26
C ILE A 24 -17.84 0.10 8.98
N ASP A 25 -16.61 0.38 9.40
CA ASP A 25 -15.85 -0.50 10.29
C ASP A 25 -16.28 -0.24 11.74
N LEU A 26 -17.09 -1.15 12.29
CA LEU A 26 -17.60 -1.05 13.66
C LEU A 26 -16.49 -1.07 14.73
N THR A 27 -15.30 -1.55 14.40
CA THR A 27 -14.16 -1.56 15.32
C THR A 27 -13.57 -0.17 15.55
N ASN A 28 -13.99 0.81 14.77
CA ASN A 28 -13.60 2.22 14.94
C ASN A 28 -14.47 2.95 15.95
N LEU A 29 -15.58 2.34 16.38
CA LEU A 29 -16.46 2.91 17.39
C LEU A 29 -15.87 2.71 18.81
N ASP A 30 -16.09 3.70 19.66
CA ASP A 30 -15.88 3.56 21.11
C ASP A 30 -17.23 3.43 21.81
N THR A 31 -17.68 2.20 21.99
CA THR A 31 -18.98 1.91 22.61
C THR A 31 -19.04 2.23 24.10
N THR A 32 -17.94 2.64 24.72
CA THR A 32 -17.90 3.10 26.11
C THR A 32 -18.28 4.58 26.24
N ALA A 33 -18.21 5.34 25.14
CA ALA A 33 -18.62 6.74 25.10
C ALA A 33 -20.14 6.85 24.93
N VAL A 34 -20.74 7.80 25.62
CA VAL A 34 -22.18 8.09 25.51
C VAL A 34 -22.45 8.93 24.27
N GLN A 35 -23.20 8.40 23.31
CA GLN A 35 -23.46 9.03 21.99
C GLN A 35 -24.02 10.44 22.10
N GLY A 36 -24.90 10.70 23.08
CA GLY A 36 -25.49 12.02 23.26
C GLY A 36 -24.60 13.04 23.97
N ALA A 37 -23.53 12.59 24.63
CA ALA A 37 -22.58 13.45 25.32
C ALA A 37 -21.35 13.78 24.47
N ASP A 38 -20.76 12.78 23.81
CA ASP A 38 -19.61 12.94 22.93
C ASP A 38 -19.71 11.98 21.74
N PHE A 39 -20.38 12.44 20.71
CA PHE A 39 -20.55 11.66 19.47
C PHE A 39 -19.24 11.45 18.74
N TYR A 40 -18.31 12.41 18.79
CA TYR A 40 -17.00 12.26 18.13
C TYR A 40 -16.19 11.14 18.76
N GLN A 41 -16.11 11.11 20.10
CA GLN A 41 -15.45 10.02 20.80
C GLN A 41 -16.13 8.68 20.52
N TYR A 42 -17.47 8.63 20.51
CA TYR A 42 -18.19 7.42 20.17
C TYR A 42 -17.85 6.93 18.75
N ALA A 43 -17.89 7.80 17.76
CA ALA A 43 -17.74 7.44 16.35
C ALA A 43 -16.28 7.12 15.95
N CYS A 44 -15.31 7.78 16.55
CA CYS A 44 -13.91 7.73 16.13
C CYS A 44 -12.95 7.21 17.22
N GLY A 45 -13.39 7.02 18.45
CA GLY A 45 -12.53 6.69 19.57
C GLY A 45 -11.78 5.37 19.42
N GLY A 46 -12.41 4.34 18.82
CA GLY A 46 -11.77 3.08 18.52
C GLY A 46 -10.67 3.24 17.46
N TRP A 47 -10.89 4.08 16.45
CA TRP A 47 -9.87 4.40 15.45
C TRP A 47 -8.68 5.15 16.06
N MET A 48 -8.95 6.17 16.90
CA MET A 48 -7.90 6.96 17.57
C MET A 48 -7.04 6.09 18.51
N LYS A 49 -7.63 5.11 19.18
CA LYS A 49 -6.89 4.16 20.02
C LYS A 49 -5.94 3.27 19.21
N LYS A 50 -6.33 2.89 17.98
CA LYS A 50 -5.50 2.08 17.08
C LYS A 50 -4.38 2.88 16.44
N HIS A 51 -4.59 4.19 16.25
CA HIS A 51 -3.67 5.09 15.56
C HIS A 51 -3.31 6.28 16.45
N PRO A 52 -2.54 6.03 17.53
CA PRO A 52 -2.11 7.10 18.42
C PRO A 52 -1.23 8.10 17.65
N LEU A 53 -1.42 9.40 17.94
CA LEU A 53 -0.61 10.44 17.34
C LEU A 53 0.84 10.31 17.81
N THR A 54 1.77 10.22 16.87
CA THR A 54 3.22 10.17 17.13
C THR A 54 3.82 11.56 17.07
N ASN A 55 5.06 11.72 17.56
CA ASN A 55 5.76 13.02 17.53
C ASN A 55 6.07 13.54 16.12
N GLU A 56 5.92 12.70 15.10
CA GLU A 56 6.18 13.05 13.69
C GLU A 56 5.01 13.83 13.07
N TYR A 57 3.82 13.68 13.66
CA TYR A 57 2.59 14.24 13.09
C TYR A 57 1.91 15.18 14.06
N SER A 58 1.60 16.38 13.63
CA SER A 58 0.72 17.30 14.36
C SER A 58 -0.76 16.90 14.27
N ARG A 59 -1.10 16.11 13.26
CA ARG A 59 -2.40 15.48 13.02
C ARG A 59 -2.18 14.19 12.26
N PHE A 60 -3.04 13.20 12.47
CA PHE A 60 -3.02 11.96 11.72
C PHE A 60 -4.45 11.50 11.44
N GLY A 61 -4.74 11.17 10.21
CA GLY A 61 -6.05 10.74 9.76
C GLY A 61 -5.98 9.70 8.65
N SER A 62 -7.13 9.31 8.12
CA SER A 62 -7.21 8.30 7.04
C SER A 62 -6.46 8.71 5.77
N PHE A 63 -6.38 10.01 5.45
CA PHE A 63 -5.60 10.48 4.31
C PHE A 63 -4.10 10.38 4.54
N ASP A 64 -3.64 10.63 5.76
CA ASP A 64 -2.22 10.48 6.12
C ASP A 64 -1.81 9.01 6.05
N MET A 65 -2.65 8.11 6.58
CA MET A 65 -2.46 6.67 6.48
C MET A 65 -2.42 6.20 5.01
N LEU A 66 -3.32 6.73 4.16
CA LEU A 66 -3.31 6.42 2.73
C LEU A 66 -2.02 6.89 2.05
N ALA A 67 -1.53 8.08 2.40
CA ALA A 67 -0.28 8.62 1.88
C ALA A 67 0.93 7.78 2.30
N GLU A 68 0.96 7.31 3.55
CA GLU A 68 2.01 6.41 4.04
C GLU A 68 1.99 5.07 3.31
N ASN A 69 0.83 4.44 3.21
CA ASN A 69 0.68 3.20 2.48
C ASN A 69 1.12 3.34 1.02
N ASN A 70 0.80 4.46 0.37
CA ASN A 70 1.25 4.75 -0.99
C ASN A 70 2.77 4.86 -1.08
N ARG A 71 3.41 5.54 -0.13
CA ARG A 71 4.88 5.65 -0.09
C ARG A 71 5.54 4.28 0.06
N GLU A 72 5.03 3.45 0.97
CA GLU A 72 5.57 2.09 1.16
C GLU A 72 5.38 1.21 -0.07
N GLN A 73 4.24 1.29 -0.76
CA GLN A 73 4.02 0.57 -2.01
C GLN A 73 4.98 1.05 -3.11
N LEU A 74 5.13 2.36 -3.28
CA LEU A 74 6.07 2.94 -4.25
C LEU A 74 7.51 2.55 -3.94
N LYS A 75 7.91 2.59 -2.68
CA LYS A 75 9.23 2.14 -2.24
C LYS A 75 9.45 0.66 -2.56
N GLY A 76 8.47 -0.20 -2.29
CA GLY A 76 8.52 -1.61 -2.64
C GLY A 76 8.73 -1.83 -4.14
N LEU A 77 7.95 -1.14 -4.98
CA LEU A 77 8.08 -1.21 -6.45
C LEU A 77 9.45 -0.72 -6.94
N ILE A 78 9.96 0.39 -6.39
CA ILE A 78 11.28 0.91 -6.78
C ILE A 78 12.39 -0.07 -6.40
N VAL A 79 12.33 -0.65 -5.21
CA VAL A 79 13.32 -1.65 -4.76
C VAL A 79 13.25 -2.90 -5.63
N GLU A 80 12.06 -3.38 -5.96
CA GLU A 80 11.86 -4.53 -6.85
C GLU A 80 12.47 -4.25 -8.24
N ILE A 81 12.15 -3.10 -8.83
CA ILE A 81 12.72 -2.69 -10.12
C ILE A 81 14.25 -2.57 -10.05
N ALA A 82 14.78 -1.97 -8.99
CA ALA A 82 16.22 -1.76 -8.83
C ALA A 82 17.00 -3.06 -8.63
N SER A 83 16.39 -4.07 -8.03
CA SER A 83 16.97 -5.41 -7.85
C SER A 83 16.77 -6.34 -9.05
N GLY A 84 15.85 -5.99 -9.96
CA GLY A 84 15.51 -6.79 -11.12
C GLY A 84 16.51 -6.61 -12.28
N GLN A 85 16.50 -7.59 -13.21
CA GLN A 85 17.22 -7.48 -14.48
C GLN A 85 16.36 -6.70 -15.49
N ASN A 86 16.63 -5.43 -15.64
CA ASN A 86 15.90 -4.58 -16.58
C ASN A 86 16.64 -4.50 -17.93
N ALA A 87 15.92 -4.64 -19.03
CA ALA A 87 16.50 -4.51 -20.38
C ALA A 87 17.03 -3.07 -20.59
N GLN A 88 18.14 -2.97 -21.30
CA GLN A 88 18.79 -1.68 -21.59
C GLN A 88 17.83 -0.73 -22.34
N GLY A 89 17.79 0.53 -21.93
CA GLY A 89 16.95 1.58 -22.53
C GLY A 89 15.52 1.62 -22.00
N THR A 90 15.10 0.69 -21.15
CA THR A 90 13.75 0.67 -20.56
C THR A 90 13.61 1.68 -19.42
N ILE A 91 12.37 2.04 -19.10
CA ILE A 91 12.05 2.87 -17.94
C ILE A 91 12.50 2.17 -16.64
N GLY A 92 12.34 0.85 -16.54
CA GLY A 92 12.77 0.07 -15.38
C GLY A 92 14.28 0.21 -15.14
N GLN A 93 15.11 0.11 -16.18
CA GLN A 93 16.55 0.34 -16.05
C GLN A 93 16.85 1.74 -15.51
N LYS A 94 16.23 2.77 -16.06
CA LYS A 94 16.47 4.16 -15.63
C LYS A 94 16.11 4.39 -14.16
N ILE A 95 14.98 3.82 -13.70
CA ILE A 95 14.56 3.91 -12.30
C ILE A 95 15.57 3.18 -11.41
N GLY A 96 15.96 1.95 -11.79
CA GLY A 96 16.94 1.17 -11.06
C GLY A 96 18.30 1.88 -10.95
N ASP A 97 18.79 2.42 -12.03
CA ASP A 97 20.07 3.16 -12.08
C ASP A 97 20.04 4.40 -11.17
N ILE A 98 18.96 5.19 -11.21
CA ILE A 98 18.81 6.37 -10.34
C ILE A 98 18.74 5.94 -8.87
N TYR A 99 17.98 4.91 -8.57
CA TYR A 99 17.86 4.41 -7.19
C TYR A 99 19.20 3.92 -6.65
N ASN A 100 19.90 3.07 -7.41
CA ASN A 100 21.19 2.54 -7.02
C ASN A 100 22.23 3.64 -6.86
N LEU A 101 22.23 4.63 -7.76
CA LEU A 101 23.07 5.81 -7.68
C LEU A 101 22.80 6.64 -6.42
N ALA A 102 21.52 6.79 -6.04
CA ALA A 102 21.12 7.54 -4.85
C ALA A 102 21.47 6.81 -3.55
N MET A 103 21.46 5.47 -3.57
CA MET A 103 21.78 4.63 -2.41
C MET A 103 23.28 4.34 -2.26
N ASP A 104 24.08 4.64 -3.27
CA ASP A 104 25.54 4.49 -3.22
C ASP A 104 26.15 5.54 -2.27
N ARG A 105 26.54 5.07 -1.09
CA ARG A 105 27.12 5.93 -0.04
C ARG A 105 28.52 6.42 -0.38
N ASP A 106 29.28 5.64 -1.12
CA ASP A 106 30.68 5.95 -1.41
C ASP A 106 30.79 7.14 -2.37
N ARG A 107 29.79 7.34 -3.21
CA ARG A 107 29.71 8.46 -4.15
C ARG A 107 29.39 9.80 -3.50
N LYS A 108 28.80 9.80 -2.31
CA LYS A 108 28.48 11.03 -1.56
C LYS A 108 29.67 11.62 -0.82
N SER A 109 30.78 10.90 -0.73
CA SER A 109 31.99 11.34 -0.02
C SER A 109 33.02 12.04 -0.92
N VAL A 110 32.73 12.23 -2.20
CA VAL A 110 33.63 12.91 -3.15
C VAL A 110 33.07 14.28 -3.50
N VAL A 111 33.05 15.17 -2.51
CA VAL A 111 32.93 16.63 -2.68
C VAL A 111 33.96 17.27 -1.75
#